data_c9b57445cd61b54ba57580b01bbddc0a
#
_entry.id   c9b57445cd61b54ba57580b01bbddc0a
#
_cell.length_a   1.000
_cell.length_b   1.000
_cell.length_c   1.000
_cell.angle_alpha   90.00
_cell.angle_beta   90.00
_cell.angle_gamma   90.00
#
_symmetry.space_group_name_H-M   'P 1'
#
loop_
_entity.id
_entity.type
_entity.pdbx_description
1 polymer ?
#
loop_
_entity_poly.entity_id
_entity_poly.type
_entity_poly.pdbx_seq_one_letter_code
_entity_poly.pdbx_strand_id
1 'polypeptide(L)'
;MSESSRTAKSIKNAKVALIFYFINLVLQFFSRKVFLDYLGAEVLGLNTTAQNLIGFLNLAELGIGGAIAFTLYKPLFEKDKQAINEIVSVQGWLYRRVAYVVIAGACILMCFFPLIFEKAEVPLWYTYGSFIVLLVSTLLGYFVNYRQIVLTADQKEYKITLNVQGFKVIKILLQMAAIYYLSNGYVYWMVLELLMSVTTAIVLDKLLKREYPWLKTAASNGDRLRWKYPEIISKTKQIFFHQIATFVLLQTSPLIIYAYTSLTLVAIYGNYMLVVRSFRINGFFIKERQCRCRKFSSRR
;
A
#
# COMPACT_ATOMS: atom_id res chain seq x y z
N MET A 1 1.91 -26.31 20.17
CA MET A 1 2.70 -25.64 19.10
C MET A 1 3.65 -24.68 19.79
N SER A 2 4.98 -24.91 19.72
CA SER A 2 5.98 -24.05 20.34
C SER A 2 5.89 -22.63 19.78
N GLU A 3 5.73 -21.63 20.66
CA GLU A 3 5.85 -20.22 20.27
C GLU A 3 7.27 -20.01 19.72
N SER A 4 7.38 -19.87 18.39
CA SER A 4 8.64 -19.51 17.78
C SER A 4 9.11 -18.18 18.38
N SER A 5 10.37 -18.11 18.79
CA SER A 5 10.94 -16.92 19.44
C SER A 5 10.70 -15.67 18.56
N ARG A 6 10.54 -14.49 19.16
CA ARG A 6 10.36 -13.21 18.44
C ARG A 6 11.45 -12.99 17.39
N THR A 7 12.67 -13.43 17.68
CA THR A 7 13.82 -13.39 16.77
C THR A 7 13.58 -14.26 15.53
N ALA A 8 13.06 -15.47 15.70
CA ALA A 8 12.76 -16.38 14.57
C ALA A 8 11.66 -15.80 13.65
N LYS A 9 10.61 -15.19 14.23
CA LYS A 9 9.57 -14.48 13.45
C LYS A 9 10.17 -13.29 12.67
N SER A 10 11.03 -12.50 13.29
CA SER A 10 11.70 -11.35 12.65
C SER A 10 12.60 -11.79 11.49
N ILE A 11 13.38 -12.85 11.67
CA ILE A 11 14.22 -13.43 10.60
C ILE A 11 13.34 -13.93 9.43
N LYS A 12 12.22 -14.58 9.74
CA LYS A 12 11.28 -15.07 8.72
C LYS A 12 10.65 -13.92 7.94
N ASN A 13 10.23 -12.85 8.62
CA ASN A 13 9.72 -11.63 7.98
C ASN A 13 10.75 -11.06 7.01
N ALA A 14 12.01 -10.90 7.46
CA ALA A 14 13.08 -10.36 6.65
C ALA A 14 13.40 -11.22 5.42
N LYS A 15 13.48 -12.56 5.59
CA LYS A 15 13.73 -13.48 4.46
C LYS A 15 12.63 -13.40 3.40
N VAL A 16 11.36 -13.47 3.82
CA VAL A 16 10.22 -13.41 2.90
C VAL A 16 10.18 -12.06 2.19
N ALA A 17 10.38 -10.96 2.91
CA ALA A 17 10.40 -9.62 2.32
C ALA A 17 11.51 -9.47 1.28
N LEU A 18 12.73 -9.97 1.54
CA LEU A 18 13.85 -9.92 0.60
C LEU A 18 13.60 -10.74 -0.67
N ILE A 19 13.07 -11.97 -0.52
CA ILE A 19 12.76 -12.82 -1.68
C ILE A 19 11.76 -12.12 -2.60
N PHE A 20 10.65 -11.63 -2.05
CA PHE A 20 9.65 -10.92 -2.87
C PHE A 20 10.16 -9.58 -3.39
N TYR A 21 11.06 -8.91 -2.69
CA TYR A 21 11.69 -7.70 -3.19
C TYR A 21 12.43 -7.96 -4.51
N PHE A 22 13.30 -8.98 -4.55
CA PHE A 22 14.04 -9.33 -5.76
C PHE A 22 13.12 -9.81 -6.89
N ILE A 23 12.15 -10.68 -6.58
CA ILE A 23 11.15 -11.14 -7.56
C ILE A 23 10.40 -9.94 -8.17
N ASN A 24 9.88 -9.02 -7.34
CA ASN A 24 9.15 -7.86 -7.82
C ASN A 24 10.06 -6.90 -8.62
N LEU A 25 11.33 -6.73 -8.23
CA LEU A 25 12.28 -5.90 -8.96
C LEU A 25 12.44 -6.41 -10.39
N VAL A 26 12.74 -7.69 -10.54
CA VAL A 26 12.89 -8.33 -11.85
C VAL A 26 11.60 -8.22 -12.67
N LEU A 27 10.46 -8.57 -12.08
CA LEU A 27 9.16 -8.50 -12.77
C LEU A 27 8.79 -7.08 -13.19
N GLN A 28 9.13 -6.06 -12.42
CA GLN A 28 8.85 -4.68 -12.78
C GLN A 28 9.63 -4.23 -14.03
N PHE A 29 10.87 -4.67 -14.21
CA PHE A 29 11.63 -4.39 -15.45
C PHE A 29 10.95 -5.02 -16.66
N PHE A 30 10.61 -6.29 -16.58
CA PHE A 30 9.92 -6.98 -17.68
C PHE A 30 8.53 -6.41 -17.95
N SER A 31 7.75 -6.15 -16.92
CA SER A 31 6.41 -5.56 -17.05
C SER A 31 6.46 -4.18 -17.71
N ARG A 32 7.43 -3.32 -17.34
CA ARG A 32 7.59 -2.01 -17.96
C ARG A 32 7.98 -2.12 -19.42
N LYS A 33 8.86 -3.08 -19.77
CA LYS A 33 9.24 -3.33 -21.16
C LYS A 33 8.01 -3.74 -21.99
N VAL A 34 7.23 -4.71 -21.52
CA VAL A 34 5.99 -5.14 -22.19
C VAL A 34 5.00 -3.98 -22.34
N PHE A 35 4.85 -3.14 -21.31
CA PHE A 35 4.01 -1.95 -21.39
C PHE A 35 4.45 -0.98 -22.48
N LEU A 36 5.76 -0.69 -22.56
CA LEU A 36 6.33 0.22 -23.55
C LEU A 36 6.21 -0.33 -24.98
N ASP A 37 6.50 -1.61 -25.18
CA ASP A 37 6.54 -2.24 -26.50
C ASP A 37 5.14 -2.41 -27.11
N TYR A 38 4.09 -2.64 -26.28
CA TYR A 38 2.73 -2.98 -26.75
C TYR A 38 1.70 -1.90 -26.52
N LEU A 39 1.83 -1.08 -25.47
CA LEU A 39 0.86 -0.03 -25.11
C LEU A 39 1.41 1.39 -25.29
N GLY A 40 2.73 1.52 -25.44
CA GLY A 40 3.39 2.80 -25.62
C GLY A 40 3.68 3.57 -24.33
N ALA A 41 4.50 4.62 -24.47
CA ALA A 41 4.96 5.44 -23.36
C ALA A 41 3.83 6.28 -22.74
N GLU A 42 2.86 6.72 -23.55
CA GLU A 42 1.71 7.51 -23.08
C GLU A 42 0.85 6.75 -22.06
N VAL A 43 0.49 5.49 -22.36
CA VAL A 43 -0.30 4.66 -21.44
C VAL A 43 0.49 4.31 -20.18
N LEU A 44 1.80 4.08 -20.30
CA LEU A 44 2.66 3.87 -19.12
C LEU A 44 2.74 5.15 -18.25
N GLY A 45 2.88 6.32 -18.88
CA GLY A 45 2.88 7.61 -18.23
C GLY A 45 1.55 7.90 -17.53
N LEU A 46 0.43 7.63 -18.21
CA LEU A 46 -0.92 7.72 -17.65
C LEU A 46 -1.06 6.86 -16.38
N ASN A 47 -0.69 5.58 -16.45
CA ASN A 47 -0.76 4.67 -15.33
C ASN A 47 0.12 5.13 -14.15
N THR A 48 1.32 5.63 -14.44
CA THR A 48 2.23 6.18 -13.43
C THR A 48 1.62 7.42 -12.78
N THR A 49 1.03 8.32 -13.56
CA THR A 49 0.37 9.54 -13.06
C THR A 49 -0.85 9.19 -12.20
N ALA A 50 -1.70 8.26 -12.64
CA ALA A 50 -2.84 7.78 -11.87
C ALA A 50 -2.41 7.19 -10.52
N GLN A 51 -1.35 6.37 -10.49
CA GLN A 51 -0.78 5.84 -9.24
C GLN A 51 -0.26 6.94 -8.30
N ASN A 52 0.38 7.97 -8.84
CA ASN A 52 0.86 9.11 -8.02
C ASN A 52 -0.29 9.95 -7.47
N LEU A 53 -1.36 10.18 -8.25
CA LEU A 53 -2.57 10.86 -7.77
C LEU A 53 -3.24 10.09 -6.63
N ILE A 54 -3.41 8.77 -6.76
CA ILE A 54 -3.90 7.92 -5.67
C ILE A 54 -2.95 7.97 -4.46
N GLY A 55 -1.63 7.89 -4.70
CA GLY A 55 -0.63 8.05 -3.64
C GLY A 55 -0.77 9.37 -2.89
N PHE A 56 -1.10 10.46 -3.58
CA PHE A 56 -1.34 11.76 -2.96
C PHE A 56 -2.60 11.76 -2.08
N LEU A 57 -3.67 11.13 -2.53
CA LEU A 57 -4.89 10.97 -1.72
C LEU A 57 -4.64 10.13 -0.46
N ASN A 58 -3.76 9.15 -0.53
CA ASN A 58 -3.39 8.29 0.60
C ASN A 58 -2.55 9.00 1.67
N LEU A 59 -2.17 10.27 1.45
CA LEU A 59 -1.52 11.11 2.46
C LEU A 59 -2.33 11.19 3.75
N ALA A 60 -3.65 11.14 3.65
CA ALA A 60 -4.56 11.14 4.80
C ALA A 60 -4.39 9.91 5.73
N GLU A 61 -3.78 8.81 5.25
CA GLU A 61 -3.51 7.60 6.05
C GLU A 61 -2.21 7.68 6.85
N LEU A 62 -1.29 8.58 6.49
CA LEU A 62 0.05 8.62 7.06
C LEU A 62 0.02 8.67 8.59
N GLY A 63 0.72 7.73 9.19
CA GLY A 63 0.89 7.66 10.65
C GLY A 63 -0.13 6.78 11.39
N ILE A 64 -1.33 6.53 10.85
CA ILE A 64 -2.36 5.75 11.55
C ILE A 64 -1.86 4.32 11.82
N GLY A 65 -1.39 3.60 10.81
CA GLY A 65 -0.91 2.23 10.95
C GLY A 65 0.21 2.09 11.98
N GLY A 66 1.18 3.00 11.97
CA GLY A 66 2.29 3.01 12.94
C GLY A 66 1.83 3.27 14.37
N ALA A 67 0.91 4.22 14.58
CA ALA A 67 0.36 4.54 15.88
C ALA A 67 -0.42 3.36 16.47
N ILE A 68 -1.28 2.73 15.66
CA ILE A 68 -2.06 1.54 16.07
C ILE A 68 -1.14 0.36 16.39
N ALA A 69 -0.16 0.05 15.52
CA ALA A 69 0.77 -1.04 15.77
C ALA A 69 1.51 -0.86 17.11
N PHE A 70 1.94 0.37 17.39
CA PHE A 70 2.60 0.69 18.66
C PHE A 70 1.67 0.45 19.88
N THR A 71 0.43 0.91 19.79
CA THR A 71 -0.55 0.77 20.87
C THR A 71 -0.95 -0.70 21.11
N LEU A 72 -0.89 -1.54 20.07
CA LEU A 72 -1.20 -2.97 20.15
C LEU A 72 -0.11 -3.81 20.85
N TYR A 73 1.14 -3.34 20.97
CA TYR A 73 2.23 -4.17 21.51
C TYR A 73 1.99 -4.65 22.94
N LYS A 74 1.50 -3.77 23.82
CA LYS A 74 1.23 -4.12 25.23
C LYS A 74 0.05 -5.10 25.36
N PRO A 75 -1.14 -4.83 24.78
CA PRO A 75 -2.26 -5.77 24.83
C PRO A 75 -1.95 -7.14 24.21
N LEU A 76 -1.15 -7.19 23.14
CA LEU A 76 -0.73 -8.45 22.54
C LEU A 76 0.20 -9.25 23.46
N PHE A 77 1.07 -8.57 24.20
CA PHE A 77 1.94 -9.22 25.19
C PHE A 77 1.14 -9.77 26.38
N GLU A 78 0.18 -9.00 26.87
CA GLU A 78 -0.72 -9.36 27.98
C GLU A 78 -1.85 -10.32 27.55
N LYS A 79 -1.97 -10.61 26.25
CA LYS A 79 -3.04 -11.43 25.63
C LYS A 79 -4.45 -10.88 25.91
N ASP A 80 -4.57 -9.57 26.11
CA ASP A 80 -5.85 -8.88 26.35
C ASP A 80 -6.63 -8.73 25.04
N LYS A 81 -7.49 -9.71 24.76
CA LYS A 81 -8.32 -9.76 23.56
C LYS A 81 -9.31 -8.60 23.49
N GLN A 82 -9.79 -8.10 24.64
CA GLN A 82 -10.75 -7.01 24.67
C GLN A 82 -10.08 -5.71 24.23
N ALA A 83 -8.94 -5.35 24.81
CA ALA A 83 -8.19 -4.16 24.43
C ALA A 83 -7.76 -4.22 22.95
N ILE A 84 -7.34 -5.39 22.44
CA ILE A 84 -7.00 -5.55 21.01
C ILE A 84 -8.22 -5.27 20.13
N ASN A 85 -9.40 -5.84 20.44
CA ASN A 85 -10.64 -5.60 19.69
C ASN A 85 -11.03 -4.12 19.68
N GLU A 86 -10.91 -3.45 20.83
CA GLU A 86 -11.22 -2.02 20.98
C GLU A 86 -10.27 -1.15 20.13
N ILE A 87 -8.94 -1.37 20.22
CA ILE A 87 -7.93 -0.62 19.45
C ILE A 87 -8.12 -0.80 17.95
N VAL A 88 -8.36 -2.04 17.49
CA VAL A 88 -8.60 -2.33 16.06
C VAL A 88 -9.95 -1.75 15.60
N SER A 89 -10.94 -1.63 16.50
CA SER A 89 -12.20 -0.94 16.19
C SER A 89 -11.99 0.56 15.99
N VAL A 90 -11.12 1.21 16.79
CA VAL A 90 -10.72 2.61 16.60
C VAL A 90 -10.01 2.78 15.25
N GLN A 91 -9.13 1.84 14.87
CA GLN A 91 -8.49 1.87 13.55
C GLN A 91 -9.52 1.77 12.42
N GLY A 92 -10.47 0.84 12.51
CA GLY A 92 -11.52 0.68 11.51
C GLY A 92 -12.36 1.95 11.35
N TRP A 93 -12.64 2.67 12.44
CA TRP A 93 -13.32 3.96 12.41
C TRP A 93 -12.46 5.04 11.72
N LEU A 94 -11.17 5.14 12.07
CA LEU A 94 -10.24 6.08 11.42
C LEU A 94 -10.13 5.81 9.92
N TYR A 95 -9.95 4.56 9.51
CA TYR A 95 -9.80 4.18 8.12
C TYR A 95 -11.07 4.43 7.30
N ARG A 96 -12.27 4.28 7.89
CA ARG A 96 -13.50 4.69 7.21
C ARG A 96 -13.53 6.20 6.95
N ARG A 97 -13.09 7.02 7.90
CA ARG A 97 -12.99 8.48 7.70
C ARG A 97 -11.98 8.84 6.64
N VAL A 98 -10.81 8.22 6.66
CA VAL A 98 -9.81 8.37 5.60
C VAL A 98 -10.37 7.97 4.24
N ALA A 99 -11.07 6.83 4.16
CA ALA A 99 -11.71 6.37 2.91
C ALA A 99 -12.70 7.41 2.36
N TYR A 100 -13.53 8.02 3.20
CA TYR A 100 -14.45 9.09 2.75
C TYR A 100 -13.71 10.33 2.26
N VAL A 101 -12.61 10.73 2.91
CA VAL A 101 -11.77 11.85 2.46
C VAL A 101 -11.12 11.50 1.11
N VAL A 102 -10.62 10.29 0.96
CA VAL A 102 -10.01 9.80 -0.28
C VAL A 102 -11.05 9.75 -1.41
N ILE A 103 -12.26 9.26 -1.16
CA ILE A 103 -13.36 9.25 -2.15
C ILE A 103 -13.73 10.68 -2.56
N ALA A 104 -13.93 11.58 -1.60
CA ALA A 104 -14.25 12.98 -1.90
C ALA A 104 -13.14 13.64 -2.73
N GLY A 105 -11.88 13.48 -2.32
CA GLY A 105 -10.73 13.98 -3.07
C GLY A 105 -10.62 13.37 -4.48
N ALA A 106 -10.90 12.08 -4.63
CA ALA A 106 -10.92 11.40 -5.92
C ALA A 106 -12.02 11.95 -6.84
N CYS A 107 -13.22 12.18 -6.32
CA CYS A 107 -14.32 12.81 -7.08
C CYS A 107 -13.94 14.22 -7.57
N ILE A 108 -13.35 15.02 -6.69
CA ILE A 108 -12.85 16.36 -7.06
C ILE A 108 -11.79 16.25 -8.17
N LEU A 109 -10.79 15.37 -8.01
CA LEU A 109 -9.75 15.18 -9.02
C LEU A 109 -10.32 14.74 -10.37
N MET A 110 -11.29 13.82 -10.38
CA MET A 110 -11.94 13.35 -11.60
C MET A 110 -12.68 14.47 -12.35
N CYS A 111 -13.23 15.46 -11.64
CA CYS A 111 -13.83 16.64 -12.30
C CYS A 111 -12.78 17.46 -13.09
N PHE A 112 -11.52 17.45 -12.67
CA PHE A 112 -10.42 18.15 -13.34
C PHE A 112 -9.68 17.31 -14.38
N PHE A 113 -10.00 16.03 -14.57
CA PHE A 113 -9.30 15.16 -15.53
C PHE A 113 -9.31 15.70 -16.97
N PRO A 114 -10.42 16.26 -17.53
CA PRO A 114 -10.37 16.84 -18.86
C PRO A 114 -9.32 17.95 -19.01
N LEU A 115 -9.11 18.72 -17.95
CA LEU A 115 -8.11 19.79 -17.92
C LEU A 115 -6.70 19.23 -17.66
N ILE A 116 -6.56 18.29 -16.71
CA ILE A 116 -5.27 17.70 -16.35
C ILE A 116 -4.68 16.90 -17.51
N PHE A 117 -5.51 16.15 -18.24
CA PHE A 117 -5.10 15.25 -19.31
C PHE A 117 -5.41 15.80 -20.71
N GLU A 118 -5.59 17.12 -20.85
CA GLU A 118 -5.83 17.79 -22.13
C GLU A 118 -4.75 17.50 -23.18
N LYS A 119 -3.48 17.40 -22.75
CA LYS A 119 -2.32 17.14 -23.60
C LYS A 119 -2.05 15.65 -23.85
N ALA A 120 -2.85 14.75 -23.29
CA ALA A 120 -2.63 13.31 -23.42
C ALA A 120 -3.24 12.81 -24.74
N GLU A 121 -2.47 12.03 -25.49
CA GLU A 121 -2.92 11.41 -26.76
C GLU A 121 -3.77 10.15 -26.51
N VAL A 122 -3.92 9.72 -25.24
CA VAL A 122 -4.73 8.55 -24.87
C VAL A 122 -6.20 8.90 -24.67
N PRO A 123 -7.13 7.97 -24.99
CA PRO A 123 -8.55 8.19 -24.75
C PRO A 123 -8.86 8.50 -23.29
N LEU A 124 -9.68 9.53 -23.05
CA LEU A 124 -10.00 10.00 -21.69
C LEU A 124 -10.62 8.92 -20.79
N TRP A 125 -11.35 7.95 -21.39
CA TRP A 125 -11.92 6.85 -20.64
C TRP A 125 -10.86 5.87 -20.06
N TYR A 126 -9.66 5.78 -20.67
CA TYR A 126 -8.52 5.05 -20.09
C TYR A 126 -8.11 5.70 -18.78
N THR A 127 -8.08 7.02 -18.72
CA THR A 127 -7.73 7.80 -17.52
C THR A 127 -8.73 7.52 -16.39
N TYR A 128 -10.03 7.67 -16.68
CA TYR A 128 -11.07 7.39 -15.68
C TYR A 128 -11.06 5.92 -15.23
N GLY A 129 -11.00 5.00 -16.19
CA GLY A 129 -11.02 3.56 -15.91
C GLY A 129 -9.86 3.12 -15.02
N SER A 130 -8.62 3.47 -15.38
CA SER A 130 -7.44 3.10 -14.59
C SER A 130 -7.46 3.74 -13.20
N PHE A 131 -7.86 5.02 -13.10
CA PHE A 131 -7.93 5.70 -11.82
C PHE A 131 -8.99 5.09 -10.89
N ILE A 132 -10.20 4.78 -11.40
CA ILE A 132 -11.27 4.15 -10.62
C ILE A 132 -10.83 2.76 -10.14
N VAL A 133 -10.20 1.96 -11.01
CA VAL A 133 -9.71 0.63 -10.64
C VAL A 133 -8.66 0.70 -9.53
N LEU A 134 -7.71 1.62 -9.63
CA LEU A 134 -6.70 1.85 -8.60
C LEU A 134 -7.30 2.40 -7.30
N LEU A 135 -8.30 3.29 -7.41
CA LEU A 135 -9.04 3.82 -6.26
C LEU A 135 -9.76 2.69 -5.50
N VAL A 136 -10.52 1.85 -6.20
CA VAL A 136 -11.22 0.70 -5.58
C VAL A 136 -10.22 -0.25 -4.93
N SER A 137 -9.11 -0.55 -5.60
CA SER A 137 -8.03 -1.38 -5.04
C SER A 137 -7.48 -0.82 -3.72
N THR A 138 -7.32 0.50 -3.63
CA THR A 138 -6.88 1.19 -2.41
C THR A 138 -7.95 1.13 -1.31
N LEU A 139 -9.21 1.38 -1.66
CA LEU A 139 -10.32 1.37 -0.71
C LEU A 139 -10.55 0.01 -0.06
N LEU A 140 -10.25 -1.09 -0.75
CA LEU A 140 -10.27 -2.44 -0.15
C LEU A 140 -9.34 -2.55 1.05
N GLY A 141 -8.20 -1.88 1.05
CA GLY A 141 -7.30 -1.76 2.20
C GLY A 141 -7.97 -1.13 3.40
N TYR A 142 -8.72 -0.06 3.20
CA TYR A 142 -9.38 0.69 4.27
C TYR A 142 -10.62 0.00 4.82
N PHE A 143 -11.45 -0.58 3.97
CA PHE A 143 -12.72 -1.16 4.40
C PHE A 143 -12.59 -2.63 4.84
N VAL A 144 -11.73 -3.40 4.20
CA VAL A 144 -11.66 -4.86 4.40
C VAL A 144 -10.42 -5.24 5.20
N ASN A 145 -9.25 -4.76 4.79
CA ASN A 145 -7.96 -5.29 5.26
C ASN A 145 -7.37 -4.53 6.47
N TYR A 146 -8.06 -3.53 7.03
CA TYR A 146 -7.52 -2.77 8.17
C TYR A 146 -7.10 -3.64 9.35
N ARG A 147 -7.76 -4.79 9.57
CA ARG A 147 -7.45 -5.75 10.64
C ARG A 147 -6.08 -6.43 10.52
N GLN A 148 -5.43 -6.36 9.35
CA GLN A 148 -4.09 -6.95 9.13
C GLN A 148 -3.02 -6.39 10.08
N ILE A 149 -3.25 -5.22 10.67
CA ILE A 149 -2.33 -4.59 11.61
C ILE A 149 -2.02 -5.49 12.83
N VAL A 150 -2.95 -6.37 13.22
CA VAL A 150 -2.73 -7.33 14.31
C VAL A 150 -1.62 -8.32 13.94
N LEU A 151 -1.57 -8.78 12.67
CA LEU A 151 -0.48 -9.65 12.19
C LEU A 151 0.87 -8.91 12.21
N THR A 152 0.88 -7.63 11.81
CA THR A 152 2.10 -6.80 11.85
C THR A 152 2.58 -6.61 13.29
N ALA A 153 1.68 -6.26 14.21
CA ALA A 153 2.00 -6.07 15.63
C ALA A 153 2.43 -7.38 16.32
N ASP A 154 1.87 -8.54 15.92
CA ASP A 154 2.27 -9.88 16.40
C ASP A 154 3.53 -10.43 15.68
N GLN A 155 4.21 -9.59 14.87
CA GLN A 155 5.40 -9.99 14.10
C GLN A 155 5.17 -11.14 13.10
N LYS A 156 3.94 -11.34 12.64
CA LYS A 156 3.55 -12.31 11.60
C LYS A 156 3.39 -11.65 10.23
N GLU A 157 4.10 -10.58 9.96
CA GLU A 157 4.03 -9.80 8.72
C GLU A 157 4.36 -10.63 7.48
N TYR A 158 5.19 -11.69 7.63
CA TYR A 158 5.46 -12.63 6.54
C TYR A 158 4.20 -13.25 5.93
N LYS A 159 3.10 -13.41 6.70
CA LYS A 159 1.84 -13.94 6.18
C LYS A 159 1.12 -12.94 5.29
N ILE A 160 1.17 -11.66 5.65
CA ILE A 160 0.67 -10.56 4.82
C ILE A 160 1.49 -10.48 3.54
N THR A 161 2.83 -10.46 3.67
CA THR A 161 3.75 -10.38 2.55
C THR A 161 3.58 -11.53 1.57
N LEU A 162 3.48 -12.78 2.05
CA LEU A 162 3.23 -13.95 1.21
C LEU A 162 1.92 -13.82 0.42
N ASN A 163 0.85 -13.37 1.07
CA ASN A 163 -0.44 -13.17 0.42
C ASN A 163 -0.38 -12.02 -0.59
N VAL A 164 -0.07 -10.82 -0.14
CA VAL A 164 -0.14 -9.61 -0.97
C VAL A 164 0.88 -9.65 -2.10
N GLN A 165 2.13 -10.01 -1.81
CA GLN A 165 3.18 -10.06 -2.83
C GLN A 165 3.04 -11.28 -3.74
N GLY A 166 2.55 -12.41 -3.23
CA GLY A 166 2.26 -13.59 -4.05
C GLY A 166 1.19 -13.29 -5.10
N PHE A 167 0.06 -12.71 -4.70
CA PHE A 167 -0.98 -12.29 -5.65
C PHE A 167 -0.50 -11.18 -6.59
N LYS A 168 0.36 -10.26 -6.12
CA LYS A 168 0.97 -9.24 -6.97
C LYS A 168 1.84 -9.86 -8.09
N VAL A 169 2.64 -10.86 -7.76
CA VAL A 169 3.44 -11.60 -8.76
C VAL A 169 2.54 -12.24 -9.81
N ILE A 170 1.52 -12.98 -9.38
CA ILE A 170 0.54 -13.62 -10.29
C ILE A 170 -0.14 -12.56 -11.15
N LYS A 171 -0.59 -11.46 -10.55
CA LYS A 171 -1.21 -10.33 -11.24
C LYS A 171 -0.32 -9.80 -12.36
N ILE A 172 0.94 -9.47 -12.05
CA ILE A 172 1.88 -8.91 -13.03
C ILE A 172 2.10 -9.88 -14.19
N LEU A 173 2.24 -11.18 -13.92
CA LEU A 173 2.41 -12.19 -14.98
C LEU A 173 1.18 -12.29 -15.87
N LEU A 174 -0.02 -12.33 -15.29
CA LEU A 174 -1.27 -12.34 -16.05
C LEU A 174 -1.49 -11.05 -16.85
N GLN A 175 -1.14 -9.91 -16.29
CA GLN A 175 -1.23 -8.62 -16.97
C GLN A 175 -0.25 -8.55 -18.16
N MET A 176 0.98 -9.02 -17.99
CA MET A 176 1.94 -9.09 -19.11
C MET A 176 1.43 -10.03 -20.22
N ALA A 177 0.90 -11.19 -19.86
CA ALA A 177 0.32 -12.12 -20.83
C ALA A 177 -0.90 -11.51 -21.55
N ALA A 178 -1.78 -10.81 -20.83
CA ALA A 178 -2.93 -10.14 -21.41
C ALA A 178 -2.52 -9.04 -22.40
N ILE A 179 -1.52 -8.23 -22.06
CA ILE A 179 -1.01 -7.18 -22.93
C ILE A 179 -0.36 -7.78 -24.19
N TYR A 180 0.36 -8.90 -24.06
CA TYR A 180 1.07 -9.54 -25.15
C TYR A 180 0.12 -10.25 -26.15
N TYR A 181 -0.89 -10.98 -25.65
CA TYR A 181 -1.72 -11.85 -26.47
C TYR A 181 -3.05 -11.26 -26.91
N LEU A 182 -3.56 -10.21 -26.24
CA LEU A 182 -4.91 -9.69 -26.48
C LEU A 182 -4.88 -8.29 -27.10
N SER A 183 -5.74 -8.07 -28.10
CA SER A 183 -5.82 -6.80 -28.86
C SER A 183 -6.15 -5.58 -27.99
N ASN A 184 -6.96 -5.76 -26.93
CA ASN A 184 -7.34 -4.71 -25.98
C ASN A 184 -6.58 -4.87 -24.64
N GLY A 185 -5.27 -5.09 -24.68
CA GLY A 185 -4.43 -5.44 -23.54
C GLY A 185 -4.60 -4.54 -22.32
N TYR A 186 -4.80 -3.22 -22.51
CA TYR A 186 -4.98 -2.29 -21.40
C TYR A 186 -6.32 -2.47 -20.66
N VAL A 187 -7.39 -2.81 -21.37
CA VAL A 187 -8.69 -3.12 -20.74
C VAL A 187 -8.57 -4.36 -19.86
N TYR A 188 -7.95 -5.42 -20.37
CA TYR A 188 -7.70 -6.62 -19.61
C TYR A 188 -6.76 -6.38 -18.43
N TRP A 189 -5.79 -5.48 -18.58
CA TRP A 189 -4.95 -5.04 -17.48
C TRP A 189 -5.77 -4.44 -16.34
N MET A 190 -6.72 -3.53 -16.66
CA MET A 190 -7.62 -2.92 -15.65
C MET A 190 -8.51 -3.96 -14.97
N VAL A 191 -9.10 -4.88 -15.73
CA VAL A 191 -9.94 -5.95 -15.20
C VAL A 191 -9.14 -6.87 -14.26
N LEU A 192 -7.95 -7.27 -14.66
CA LEU A 192 -7.06 -8.09 -13.83
C LEU A 192 -6.60 -7.35 -12.58
N GLU A 193 -6.33 -6.04 -12.66
CA GLU A 193 -6.01 -5.20 -11.50
C GLU A 193 -7.11 -5.27 -10.44
N LEU A 194 -8.37 -5.08 -10.87
CA LEU A 194 -9.52 -5.14 -9.98
C LEU A 194 -9.76 -6.54 -9.41
N LEU A 195 -9.81 -7.55 -10.26
CA LEU A 195 -10.05 -8.95 -9.86
C LEU A 195 -9.03 -9.44 -8.85
N MET A 196 -7.74 -9.20 -9.12
CA MET A 196 -6.67 -9.64 -8.24
C MET A 196 -6.63 -8.86 -6.93
N SER A 197 -6.99 -7.58 -6.94
CA SER A 197 -7.11 -6.78 -5.72
C SER A 197 -8.23 -7.30 -4.81
N VAL A 198 -9.41 -7.59 -5.38
CA VAL A 198 -10.54 -8.17 -4.65
C VAL A 198 -10.18 -9.57 -4.11
N THR A 199 -9.57 -10.42 -4.94
CA THR A 199 -9.14 -11.76 -4.53
C THR A 199 -8.13 -11.69 -3.38
N THR A 200 -7.14 -10.82 -3.48
CA THR A 200 -6.15 -10.59 -2.43
C THR A 200 -6.81 -10.17 -1.12
N ALA A 201 -7.77 -9.23 -1.19
CA ALA A 201 -8.51 -8.75 -0.02
C ALA A 201 -9.32 -9.87 0.65
N ILE A 202 -10.03 -10.68 -0.13
CA ILE A 202 -10.82 -11.81 0.39
C ILE A 202 -9.92 -12.88 1.03
N VAL A 203 -8.82 -13.25 0.37
CA VAL A 203 -7.91 -14.29 0.90
C VAL A 203 -7.24 -13.79 2.18
N LEU A 204 -6.84 -12.52 2.23
CA LEU A 204 -6.25 -11.92 3.43
C LEU A 204 -7.26 -11.85 4.59
N ASP A 205 -8.53 -11.50 4.33
CA ASP A 205 -9.58 -11.50 5.35
C ASP A 205 -9.85 -12.91 5.89
N LYS A 206 -9.90 -13.93 5.02
CA LYS A 206 -10.01 -15.34 5.42
C LYS A 206 -8.83 -15.79 6.28
N LEU A 207 -7.61 -15.39 5.89
CA LEU A 207 -6.40 -15.67 6.67
C LEU A 207 -6.49 -15.07 8.08
N LEU A 208 -6.92 -13.81 8.18
CA LEU A 208 -7.09 -13.12 9.46
C LEU A 208 -8.13 -13.79 10.35
N LYS A 209 -9.28 -14.17 9.82
CA LYS A 209 -10.33 -14.89 10.54
C LYS A 209 -9.85 -16.26 11.04
N ARG A 210 -9.00 -16.94 10.27
CA ARG A 210 -8.39 -18.23 10.66
C ARG A 210 -7.34 -18.06 11.77
N GLU A 211 -6.52 -17.01 11.70
CA GLU A 211 -5.45 -16.77 12.69
C GLU A 211 -5.99 -16.20 14.02
N TYR A 212 -7.01 -15.36 13.93
CA TYR A 212 -7.61 -14.68 15.09
C TYR A 212 -9.14 -14.82 15.08
N PRO A 213 -9.70 -16.02 15.33
CA PRO A 213 -11.16 -16.24 15.33
C PRO A 213 -11.91 -15.38 16.36
N TRP A 214 -11.19 -14.97 17.39
CA TRP A 214 -11.70 -14.12 18.48
C TRP A 214 -11.70 -12.61 18.13
N LEU A 215 -11.09 -12.20 17.03
CA LEU A 215 -11.00 -10.79 16.63
C LEU A 215 -12.37 -10.30 16.11
N LYS A 216 -13.16 -9.74 17.00
CA LYS A 216 -14.47 -9.17 16.69
C LYS A 216 -14.36 -7.64 16.78
N THR A 217 -14.29 -6.98 15.64
CA THR A 217 -14.14 -5.52 15.56
C THR A 217 -15.42 -4.87 15.09
N ALA A 218 -15.83 -3.78 15.74
CA ALA A 218 -16.98 -2.97 15.36
C ALA A 218 -16.51 -1.52 15.13
N ALA A 219 -16.20 -1.19 13.88
CA ALA A 219 -15.75 0.17 13.52
C ALA A 219 -16.79 1.26 13.84
N SER A 220 -18.07 0.92 13.98
CA SER A 220 -19.12 1.83 14.45
C SER A 220 -18.88 2.35 15.87
N ASN A 221 -18.28 1.54 16.74
CA ASN A 221 -17.99 1.91 18.13
C ASN A 221 -16.68 2.69 18.27
N GLY A 222 -15.89 2.83 17.21
CA GLY A 222 -14.58 3.48 17.25
C GLY A 222 -14.61 4.93 17.70
N ASP A 223 -15.69 5.66 17.39
CA ASP A 223 -15.84 7.05 17.81
C ASP A 223 -15.89 7.19 19.34
N ARG A 224 -16.62 6.31 20.02
CA ARG A 224 -16.68 6.25 21.48
C ARG A 224 -15.36 5.76 22.08
N LEU A 225 -14.76 4.74 21.48
CA LEU A 225 -13.55 4.09 21.99
C LEU A 225 -12.29 4.97 21.83
N ARG A 226 -12.26 5.92 20.89
CA ARG A 226 -11.10 6.82 20.72
C ARG A 226 -10.76 7.63 21.97
N TRP A 227 -11.75 7.95 22.80
CA TRP A 227 -11.53 8.67 24.05
C TRP A 227 -10.82 7.84 25.12
N LYS A 228 -10.95 6.50 25.04
CA LYS A 228 -10.22 5.56 25.90
C LYS A 228 -8.74 5.44 25.49
N TYR A 229 -8.41 5.72 24.20
CA TYR A 229 -7.08 5.57 23.63
C TYR A 229 -6.59 6.89 22.96
N PRO A 230 -6.46 8.00 23.71
CA PRO A 230 -6.10 9.31 23.16
C PRO A 230 -4.69 9.31 22.54
N GLU A 231 -3.82 8.43 23.01
CA GLU A 231 -2.46 8.24 22.51
C GLU A 231 -2.42 7.85 21.03
N ILE A 232 -3.43 7.16 20.49
CA ILE A 232 -3.51 6.79 19.08
C ILE A 232 -3.50 8.06 18.21
N ILE A 233 -4.36 9.03 18.55
CA ILE A 233 -4.49 10.29 17.80
C ILE A 233 -3.21 11.12 17.91
N SER A 234 -2.65 11.23 19.12
CA SER A 234 -1.42 11.99 19.37
C SER A 234 -0.24 11.41 18.57
N LYS A 235 -0.04 10.09 18.63
CA LYS A 235 1.03 9.40 17.88
C LYS A 235 0.81 9.45 16.37
N THR A 236 -0.45 9.36 15.90
CA THR A 236 -0.77 9.52 14.47
C THR A 236 -0.31 10.86 13.97
N LYS A 237 -0.63 11.96 14.66
CA LYS A 237 -0.16 13.30 14.29
C LYS A 237 1.36 13.38 14.25
N GLN A 238 2.04 12.85 15.26
CA GLN A 238 3.50 12.88 15.36
C GLN A 238 4.18 12.16 14.18
N ILE A 239 3.70 10.95 13.83
CA ILE A 239 4.22 10.17 12.72
C ILE A 239 3.89 10.84 11.39
N PHE A 240 2.69 11.41 11.25
CA PHE A 240 2.26 12.16 10.07
C PHE A 240 3.23 13.29 9.73
N PHE A 241 3.51 14.18 10.69
CA PHE A 241 4.43 15.31 10.47
C PHE A 241 5.84 14.86 10.11
N HIS A 242 6.30 13.74 10.64
CA HIS A 242 7.62 13.22 10.32
C HIS A 242 7.70 12.61 8.91
N GLN A 243 6.61 12.08 8.39
CA GLN A 243 6.58 11.39 7.09
C GLN A 243 6.16 12.29 5.92
N ILE A 244 5.42 13.38 6.18
CA ILE A 244 4.82 14.21 5.14
C ILE A 244 5.86 14.78 4.16
N ALA A 245 7.00 15.26 4.65
CA ALA A 245 8.03 15.85 3.80
C ALA A 245 8.58 14.83 2.78
N THR A 246 8.89 13.63 3.24
CA THR A 246 9.39 12.56 2.36
C THR A 246 8.32 12.11 1.36
N PHE A 247 7.08 12.03 1.81
CA PHE A 247 5.95 11.64 0.97
C PHE A 247 5.72 12.65 -0.15
N VAL A 248 5.63 13.94 0.19
CA VAL A 248 5.41 15.03 -0.78
C VAL A 248 6.50 15.03 -1.83
N LEU A 249 7.77 14.94 -1.45
CA LEU A 249 8.90 14.88 -2.39
C LEU A 249 8.77 13.73 -3.40
N LEU A 250 8.36 12.55 -2.95
CA LEU A 250 8.28 11.36 -3.81
C LEU A 250 7.09 11.38 -4.76
N GLN A 251 5.97 11.96 -4.34
CA GLN A 251 4.72 11.92 -5.11
C GLN A 251 4.51 13.16 -5.99
N THR A 252 5.10 14.31 -5.61
CA THR A 252 4.91 15.57 -6.33
C THR A 252 5.77 15.64 -7.59
N SER A 253 6.98 15.08 -7.59
CA SER A 253 7.89 15.16 -8.72
C SER A 253 7.29 14.67 -10.06
N PRO A 254 6.63 13.50 -10.15
CA PRO A 254 6.00 13.08 -11.40
C PRO A 254 4.86 13.99 -11.85
N LEU A 255 4.12 14.58 -10.90
CA LEU A 255 3.02 15.49 -11.21
C LEU A 255 3.53 16.82 -11.79
N ILE A 256 4.61 17.36 -11.21
CA ILE A 256 5.28 18.55 -11.73
C ILE A 256 5.80 18.30 -13.15
N ILE A 257 6.48 17.17 -13.37
CA ILE A 257 6.97 16.80 -14.72
C ILE A 257 5.80 16.76 -15.70
N TYR A 258 4.68 16.14 -15.33
CA TYR A 258 3.52 16.10 -16.21
C TYR A 258 2.94 17.49 -16.49
N ALA A 259 2.79 18.33 -15.48
CA ALA A 259 2.21 19.66 -15.62
C ALA A 259 2.98 20.56 -16.63
N TYR A 260 4.31 20.41 -16.68
CA TYR A 260 5.17 21.22 -17.55
C TYR A 260 5.61 20.53 -18.84
N THR A 261 5.40 19.21 -18.98
CA THR A 261 5.91 18.43 -20.11
C THR A 261 4.86 17.45 -20.66
N SER A 262 5.11 16.13 -20.61
CA SER A 262 4.26 15.09 -21.19
C SER A 262 4.24 13.82 -20.35
N LEU A 263 3.25 12.94 -20.62
CA LEU A 263 3.17 11.60 -20.02
C LEU A 263 4.38 10.73 -20.39
N THR A 264 4.91 10.89 -21.60
CA THR A 264 6.12 10.19 -22.04
C THR A 264 7.31 10.49 -21.13
N LEU A 265 7.53 11.77 -20.77
CA LEU A 265 8.61 12.14 -19.84
C LEU A 265 8.35 11.64 -18.42
N VAL A 266 7.11 11.56 -17.97
CA VAL A 266 6.75 10.89 -16.69
C VAL A 266 7.12 9.40 -16.74
N ALA A 267 6.87 8.72 -17.84
CA ALA A 267 7.26 7.32 -18.02
C ALA A 267 8.78 7.12 -17.95
N ILE A 268 9.54 7.97 -18.64
CA ILE A 268 11.01 7.98 -18.63
C ILE A 268 11.52 8.23 -17.20
N TYR A 269 11.03 9.28 -16.52
CA TYR A 269 11.36 9.57 -15.14
C TYR A 269 11.06 8.38 -14.21
N GLY A 270 9.89 7.74 -14.37
CA GLY A 270 9.50 6.56 -13.61
C GLY A 270 10.45 5.38 -13.81
N ASN A 271 11.03 5.20 -15.01
CA ASN A 271 12.03 4.18 -15.30
C ASN A 271 13.35 4.45 -14.55
N TYR A 272 13.85 5.69 -14.57
CA TYR A 272 15.03 6.08 -13.80
C TYR A 272 14.79 5.93 -12.28
N MET A 273 13.62 6.37 -11.79
CA MET A 273 13.28 6.25 -10.37
C MET A 273 13.10 4.81 -9.90
N LEU A 274 12.74 3.88 -10.77
CA LEU A 274 12.72 2.46 -10.44
C LEU A 274 14.13 1.98 -10.04
N VAL A 275 15.15 2.35 -10.82
CA VAL A 275 16.55 2.01 -10.54
C VAL A 275 17.03 2.69 -9.25
N VAL A 276 16.81 3.99 -9.12
CA VAL A 276 17.25 4.78 -7.95
C VAL A 276 16.61 4.25 -6.65
N ARG A 277 15.31 3.94 -6.67
CA ARG A 277 14.59 3.40 -5.50
C ARG A 277 15.10 2.00 -5.13
N SER A 278 15.47 1.18 -6.11
CA SER A 278 16.03 -0.16 -5.89
C SER A 278 17.33 -0.12 -5.08
N PHE A 279 18.20 0.83 -5.35
CA PHE A 279 19.45 1.02 -4.59
C PHE A 279 19.20 1.65 -3.20
N ARG A 280 18.25 2.54 -3.07
CA ARG A 280 17.96 3.26 -1.81
C ARG A 280 17.38 2.35 -0.72
N ILE A 281 16.54 1.39 -1.08
CA ILE A 281 15.93 0.44 -0.14
C ILE A 281 16.99 -0.44 0.52
N ASN A 282 18.04 -0.84 -0.19
CA ASN A 282 19.16 -1.61 0.41
C ASN A 282 19.83 -0.85 1.57
N GLY A 283 20.01 0.46 1.47
CA GLY A 283 20.55 1.30 2.54
C GLY A 283 19.63 1.41 3.78
N PHE A 284 18.30 1.41 3.58
CA PHE A 284 17.32 1.51 4.67
C PHE A 284 17.25 0.23 5.51
N PHE A 285 17.27 -0.95 4.91
CA PHE A 285 17.26 -2.23 5.62
C PHE A 285 18.51 -2.44 6.47
N ILE A 286 19.67 -1.95 6.03
CA ILE A 286 20.92 -2.01 6.80
C ILE A 286 20.85 -1.10 8.03
N LYS A 287 20.30 0.11 7.88
CA LYS A 287 20.19 1.10 8.97
C LYS A 287 19.17 0.71 10.05
N GLU A 288 18.06 0.10 9.67
CA GLU A 288 17.03 -0.37 10.61
C GLU A 288 17.50 -1.56 11.46
N ARG A 289 18.32 -2.46 10.89
CA ARG A 289 19.01 -3.52 11.67
C ARG A 289 19.95 -2.96 12.72
N GLN A 290 20.74 -1.94 12.39
CA GLN A 290 21.69 -1.35 13.34
C GLN A 290 20.98 -0.63 14.50
N CYS A 291 19.86 0.06 14.25
CA CYS A 291 19.07 0.71 15.30
C CYS A 291 18.40 -0.29 16.24
N ARG A 292 17.90 -1.44 15.73
CA ARG A 292 17.31 -2.49 16.58
C ARG A 292 18.34 -3.20 17.46
N CYS A 293 19.51 -3.50 16.93
CA CYS A 293 20.60 -4.11 17.72
C CYS A 293 21.10 -3.17 18.83
N ARG A 294 21.23 -1.87 18.58
CA ARG A 294 21.68 -0.90 19.60
C ARG A 294 20.69 -0.74 20.77
N LYS A 295 19.38 -0.79 20.55
CA LYS A 295 18.37 -0.74 21.63
C LYS A 295 18.35 -2.00 22.49
N PHE A 296 18.85 -3.12 22.03
CA PHE A 296 19.00 -4.35 22.84
C PHE A 296 20.26 -4.37 23.68
N SER A 297 21.33 -3.70 23.23
CA SER A 297 22.61 -3.62 23.96
C SER A 297 22.60 -2.61 25.13
N SER A 298 21.71 -1.61 25.12
CA SER A 298 21.63 -0.59 26.15
C SER A 298 20.64 -0.90 27.30
N ARG A 299 20.11 -2.15 27.35
CA ARG A 299 19.20 -2.65 28.41
C ARG A 299 19.74 -3.90 29.12
N ARG A 300 21.07 -4.08 29.12
CA ARG A 300 21.78 -4.94 30.09
C ARG A 300 22.47 -4.11 31.11
#